data_acffd1a2dc94b6703962e3782ef05d65
#
_entry.id   acffd1a2dc94b6703962e3782ef05d65
#
_cell.length_a   1.000
_cell.length_b   1.000
_cell.length_c   1.000
_cell.angle_alpha   90.00
_cell.angle_beta   90.00
_cell.angle_gamma   90.00
#
_symmetry.space_group_name_H-M   'P 1'
#
loop_
_entity.id
_entity.type
_entity.pdbx_description
1 polymer ?
#
loop_
_entity_poly.entity_id
_entity_poly.type
_entity_poly.pdbx_seq_one_letter_code
_entity_poly.pdbx_strand_id
1 'polypeptide(L)'
;MIFLERITPQNVLMFKAVRLRALQDAPSAFGSTYARESQCSDAEWLERAEKWSGERGIGYLAVERGEACGIAGSFLSQHDPTCAHLISMWTAPTHRRQGVGRLLVGAIL
;
A
#
# COMPACT_ATOMS: atom_id res chain seq x y z
N MET A 1 -14.55 1.95 13.00
CA MET A 1 -13.81 3.17 12.64
C MET A 1 -12.57 2.79 11.83
N ILE A 2 -12.29 3.52 10.77
CA ILE A 2 -11.15 3.26 9.90
C ILE A 2 -9.98 4.13 10.32
N PHE A 3 -8.82 3.50 10.56
CA PHE A 3 -7.59 4.19 10.90
C PHE A 3 -6.61 4.10 9.74
N LEU A 4 -5.76 5.11 9.62
CA LEU A 4 -4.64 5.06 8.70
C LEU A 4 -3.38 4.72 9.47
N GLU A 5 -2.65 3.71 9.02
CA GLU A 5 -1.35 3.34 9.56
C GLU A 5 -0.29 3.50 8.47
N ARG A 6 0.83 4.10 8.83
CA ARG A 6 1.95 4.18 7.90
C ARG A 6 2.59 2.81 7.73
N ILE A 7 2.95 2.44 6.51
CA ILE A 7 3.64 1.19 6.23
C ILE A 7 5.06 1.28 6.80
N THR A 8 5.40 0.35 7.68
CA THR A 8 6.71 0.25 8.32
C THR A 8 7.10 -1.22 8.41
N PRO A 9 8.38 -1.52 8.74
CA PRO A 9 8.78 -2.92 8.98
C PRO A 9 7.98 -3.62 10.09
N GLN A 10 7.41 -2.85 11.05
CA GLN A 10 6.64 -3.43 12.14
C GLN A 10 5.30 -4.01 11.70
N ASN A 11 4.69 -3.46 10.64
CA ASN A 11 3.42 -3.97 10.13
C ASN A 11 3.54 -4.66 8.77
N VAL A 12 4.71 -5.19 8.47
CA VAL A 12 5.01 -5.81 7.17
C VAL A 12 4.07 -6.97 6.82
N LEU A 13 3.62 -7.75 7.81
CA LEU A 13 2.71 -8.86 7.56
C LEU A 13 1.34 -8.38 7.10
N MET A 14 0.86 -7.29 7.67
CA MET A 14 -0.40 -6.67 7.26
C MET A 14 -0.25 -6.06 5.85
N PHE A 15 0.86 -5.40 5.57
CA PHE A 15 1.19 -4.88 4.25
C PHE A 15 1.20 -6.00 3.21
N LYS A 16 1.91 -7.09 3.47
CA LYS A 16 1.96 -8.25 2.58
C LYS A 16 0.56 -8.80 2.30
N ALA A 17 -0.24 -9.00 3.33
CA ALA A 17 -1.58 -9.57 3.20
C ALA A 17 -2.49 -8.69 2.32
N VAL A 18 -2.51 -7.38 2.55
CA VAL A 18 -3.37 -6.49 1.77
C VAL A 18 -2.87 -6.34 0.33
N ARG A 19 -1.55 -6.32 0.14
CA ARG A 19 -0.96 -6.22 -1.20
C ARG A 19 -1.33 -7.44 -2.04
N LEU A 20 -1.23 -8.64 -1.48
CA LEU A 20 -1.58 -9.87 -2.19
C LEU A 20 -3.07 -9.94 -2.50
N ARG A 21 -3.93 -9.49 -1.57
CA ARG A 21 -5.38 -9.39 -1.83
C ARG A 21 -5.66 -8.42 -2.98
N ALA A 22 -4.98 -7.29 -3.01
CA ALA A 22 -5.15 -6.29 -4.07
C ALA A 22 -4.78 -6.86 -5.44
N LEU A 23 -3.70 -7.62 -5.51
CA LEU A 23 -3.26 -8.25 -6.77
C LEU A 23 -4.25 -9.30 -7.26
N GLN A 24 -4.90 -10.02 -6.35
CA GLN A 24 -5.93 -11.01 -6.73
C GLN A 24 -7.22 -10.34 -7.16
N ASP A 25 -7.61 -9.25 -6.50
CA ASP A 25 -8.87 -8.55 -6.78
C ASP A 25 -8.81 -7.71 -8.05
N ALA A 26 -7.68 -7.05 -8.27
CA ALA A 26 -7.53 -6.11 -9.38
C ALA A 26 -6.18 -6.27 -10.08
N PRO A 27 -5.93 -7.41 -10.74
CA PRO A 27 -4.63 -7.70 -11.33
C PRO A 27 -4.20 -6.69 -12.40
N SER A 28 -5.15 -6.08 -13.10
CA SER A 28 -4.83 -5.11 -14.14
C SER A 28 -4.49 -3.72 -13.61
N ALA A 29 -4.73 -3.46 -12.33
CA ALA A 29 -4.45 -2.16 -11.71
C ALA A 29 -2.99 -2.01 -11.25
N PHE A 30 -2.23 -3.09 -11.28
CA PHE A 30 -0.86 -3.10 -10.78
C PHE A 30 0.10 -3.58 -11.87
N GLY A 31 1.33 -3.09 -11.85
CA GLY A 31 2.37 -3.51 -12.79
C GLY A 31 3.03 -4.84 -12.43
N SER A 32 2.40 -5.65 -11.59
CA SER A 32 2.91 -6.94 -11.13
C SER A 32 1.77 -7.93 -10.96
N THR A 33 2.07 -9.17 -10.58
CA THR A 33 1.09 -10.23 -10.44
C THR A 33 1.14 -10.86 -9.06
N TYR A 34 0.00 -11.47 -8.65
CA TYR A 34 -0.06 -12.24 -7.42
C TYR A 34 0.95 -13.40 -7.44
N ALA A 35 1.01 -14.12 -8.55
CA ALA A 35 1.90 -15.27 -8.68
C ALA A 35 3.36 -14.88 -8.46
N ARG A 36 3.77 -13.74 -8.99
CA ARG A 36 5.14 -13.24 -8.83
C ARG A 36 5.42 -12.77 -7.40
N GLU A 37 4.54 -11.95 -6.85
CA GLU A 37 4.78 -11.35 -5.54
C GLU A 37 4.57 -12.31 -4.39
N SER A 38 3.72 -13.33 -4.53
CA SER A 38 3.54 -14.34 -3.50
C SER A 38 4.79 -15.18 -3.25
N GLN A 39 5.73 -15.16 -4.20
CA GLN A 39 7.01 -15.89 -4.08
C GLN A 39 8.11 -15.05 -3.43
N CYS A 40 7.86 -13.79 -3.14
CA CYS A 40 8.85 -12.94 -2.49
C CYS A 40 9.14 -13.45 -1.07
N SER A 41 10.42 -13.41 -0.69
CA SER A 41 10.85 -13.81 0.64
C SER A 41 10.43 -12.79 1.70
N ASP A 42 10.49 -13.18 2.97
CA ASP A 42 10.23 -12.25 4.06
C ASP A 42 11.20 -11.06 4.05
N ALA A 43 12.47 -11.30 3.70
CA ALA A 43 13.46 -10.25 3.58
C ALA A 43 13.10 -9.25 2.49
N GLU A 44 12.58 -9.72 1.36
CA GLU A 44 12.13 -8.85 0.28
C GLU A 44 10.93 -8.00 0.69
N TRP A 45 9.98 -8.57 1.44
CA TRP A 45 8.84 -7.80 1.96
C TRP A 45 9.27 -6.74 2.97
N LEU A 46 10.22 -7.07 3.85
CA LEU A 46 10.79 -6.09 4.79
C LEU A 46 11.47 -4.94 4.06
N GLU A 47 12.23 -5.24 3.03
CA GLU A 47 12.90 -4.22 2.22
C GLU A 47 11.89 -3.27 1.56
N ARG A 48 10.76 -3.81 1.05
CA ARG A 48 9.70 -3.00 0.46
C ARG A 48 9.04 -2.10 1.50
N ALA A 49 8.79 -2.62 2.71
CA ALA A 49 8.23 -1.84 3.80
C ALA A 49 9.17 -0.71 4.22
N GLU A 50 10.47 -0.97 4.25
CA GLU A 50 11.47 0.04 4.55
C GLU A 50 11.47 1.18 3.54
N LYS A 51 11.32 0.88 2.24
CA LYS A 51 11.23 1.90 1.20
C LYS A 51 10.05 2.81 1.40
N TRP A 52 8.94 2.27 1.89
CA TRP A 52 7.71 3.04 2.10
C TRP A 52 7.64 3.72 3.46
N SER A 53 8.64 3.52 4.31
CA SER A 53 8.80 4.25 5.57
C SER A 53 9.95 5.28 5.54
N GLY A 54 10.65 5.38 4.39
CA GLY A 54 11.78 6.29 4.22
C GLY A 54 11.39 7.69 3.80
N GLU A 55 12.40 8.47 3.42
CA GLU A 55 12.21 9.88 3.02
C GLU A 55 11.60 10.05 1.64
N ARG A 56 11.87 9.11 0.72
CA ARG A 56 11.46 9.21 -0.68
C ARG A 56 10.22 8.41 -1.00
N GLY A 57 9.73 7.64 -0.06
CA GLY A 57 8.53 6.84 -0.24
C GLY A 57 7.65 6.93 0.99
N ILE A 58 6.35 6.97 0.78
CA ILE A 58 5.39 6.97 1.86
C ILE A 58 4.24 6.02 1.48
N GLY A 59 3.84 5.18 2.41
CA GLY A 59 2.74 4.27 2.20
C GLY A 59 1.85 4.22 3.42
N TYR A 60 0.55 4.07 3.18
CA TYR A 60 -0.45 3.96 4.23
C TYR A 60 -1.33 2.75 4.02
N LEU A 61 -1.72 2.14 5.12
CA LEU A 61 -2.78 1.12 5.17
C LEU A 61 -3.99 1.74 5.82
N ALA A 62 -5.16 1.47 5.27
CA ALA A 62 -6.42 1.77 5.94
C ALA A 62 -6.80 0.51 6.73
N VAL A 63 -7.03 0.65 8.02
CA VAL A 63 -7.25 -0.48 8.94
C VAL A 63 -8.56 -0.31 9.66
N GLU A 64 -9.37 -1.36 9.70
CA GLU A 64 -10.59 -1.43 10.48
C GLU A 64 -10.64 -2.77 11.20
N ARG A 65 -10.86 -2.72 12.52
CA ARG A 65 -10.98 -3.91 13.36
C ARG A 65 -9.77 -4.85 13.25
N GLY A 66 -8.57 -4.26 13.12
CA GLY A 66 -7.34 -5.02 13.03
C GLY A 66 -7.02 -5.59 11.66
N GLU A 67 -7.82 -5.31 10.64
CA GLU A 67 -7.59 -5.79 9.28
C GLU A 67 -7.39 -4.63 8.31
N ALA A 68 -6.43 -4.77 7.41
CA ALA A 68 -6.23 -3.78 6.37
C ALA A 68 -7.32 -3.90 5.31
N CYS A 69 -7.97 -2.76 5.02
CA CYS A 69 -9.04 -2.70 4.01
C CYS A 69 -8.67 -1.79 2.83
N GLY A 70 -7.48 -1.24 2.82
CA GLY A 70 -7.00 -0.44 1.72
C GLY A 70 -5.52 -0.17 1.83
N ILE A 71 -4.92 0.24 0.73
CA ILE A 71 -3.50 0.55 0.63
C ILE A 71 -3.30 1.66 -0.39
N ALA A 72 -2.34 2.53 -0.13
CA ALA A 72 -1.87 3.50 -1.11
C ALA A 72 -0.43 3.88 -0.79
N GLY A 73 0.35 4.16 -1.83
CA GLY A 73 1.73 4.58 -1.66
C GLY A 73 2.10 5.64 -2.68
N SER A 74 3.17 6.36 -2.39
CA SER A 74 3.71 7.38 -3.29
C SER A 74 5.22 7.39 -3.16
N PHE A 75 5.92 7.53 -4.28
CA PHE A 75 7.37 7.73 -4.31
C PHE A 75 7.70 9.02 -5.02
N LEU A 76 8.72 9.71 -4.52
CA LEU A 76 9.27 10.88 -5.22
C LEU A 76 10.00 10.42 -6.47
N SER A 77 9.84 11.19 -7.55
CA SER A 77 10.56 10.91 -8.79
C SER A 77 12.06 11.06 -8.57
N GLN A 78 12.86 10.16 -9.14
CA GLN A 78 14.31 10.27 -9.10
C GLN A 78 14.83 11.43 -9.95
N HIS A 79 14.07 11.81 -10.97
CA HIS A 79 14.46 12.89 -11.89
C HIS A 79 13.95 14.25 -11.45
N ASP A 80 12.85 14.28 -10.70
CA ASP A 80 12.24 15.52 -10.22
C ASP A 80 11.68 15.30 -8.81
N PRO A 81 12.44 15.69 -7.77
CA PRO A 81 12.00 15.45 -6.38
C PRO A 81 10.76 16.26 -5.98
N THR A 82 10.31 17.19 -6.82
CA THR A 82 9.05 17.91 -6.56
C THR A 82 7.83 17.13 -7.09
N CYS A 83 8.06 16.07 -7.86
CA CYS A 83 7.00 15.25 -8.45
C CYS A 83 6.87 13.94 -7.70
N ALA A 84 5.67 13.67 -7.15
CA ALA A 84 5.36 12.43 -6.46
C ALA A 84 4.42 11.59 -7.31
N HIS A 85 4.65 10.27 -7.34
CA HIS A 85 3.81 9.33 -8.06
C HIS A 85 2.95 8.53 -7.10
N LEU A 86 1.64 8.63 -7.24
CA LEU A 86 0.70 7.80 -6.49
C LEU A 86 0.66 6.40 -7.09
N ILE A 87 0.97 5.41 -6.28
CA ILE A 87 1.02 4.01 -6.73
C ILE A 87 0.30 3.08 -5.77
N SER A 88 -0.03 1.88 -6.25
CA SER A 88 -0.57 0.79 -5.41
C SER A 88 -1.85 1.16 -4.66
N MET A 89 -2.68 2.04 -5.22
CA MET A 89 -3.92 2.42 -4.57
C MET A 89 -4.98 1.36 -4.75
N TRP A 90 -5.55 0.87 -3.63
CA TRP A 90 -6.58 -0.14 -3.66
C TRP A 90 -7.43 -0.07 -2.39
N THR A 91 -8.73 -0.31 -2.56
CA THR A 91 -9.67 -0.43 -1.43
C THR A 91 -10.39 -1.76 -1.57
N ALA A 92 -10.49 -2.51 -0.46
CA ALA A 92 -11.19 -3.80 -0.45
C ALA A 92 -12.65 -3.62 -0.88
N PRO A 93 -13.23 -4.59 -1.63
CA PRO A 93 -14.61 -4.48 -2.09
C PRO A 93 -15.63 -4.23 -0.98
N THR A 94 -15.39 -4.79 0.20
CA THR A 94 -16.27 -4.60 1.36
C THR A 94 -16.26 -3.18 1.92
N HIS A 95 -15.28 -2.37 1.54
CA HIS A 95 -15.08 -1.02 2.07
C HIS A 95 -15.16 0.07 1.00
N ARG A 96 -15.50 -0.29 -0.22
CA ARG A 96 -15.68 0.69 -1.30
C ARG A 96 -16.89 1.58 -1.02
N ARG A 97 -16.83 2.83 -1.48
CA ARG A 97 -17.85 3.86 -1.28
C ARG A 97 -17.98 4.32 0.18
N GLN A 98 -16.97 4.03 1.01
CA GLN A 98 -16.93 4.50 2.40
C GLN A 98 -15.88 5.61 2.62
N GLY A 99 -15.31 6.13 1.54
CA GLY A 99 -14.33 7.20 1.62
C GLY A 99 -12.91 6.75 1.96
N VAL A 100 -12.63 5.44 1.93
CA VAL A 100 -11.28 4.90 2.24
C VAL A 100 -10.25 5.43 1.26
N GLY A 101 -10.53 5.40 -0.04
CA GLY A 101 -9.60 5.92 -1.05
C GLY A 101 -9.29 7.39 -0.83
N ARG A 102 -10.31 8.17 -0.48
CA ARG A 102 -10.15 9.60 -0.21
C ARG A 102 -9.28 9.84 1.02
N LEU A 103 -9.45 9.05 2.08
CA LEU A 103 -8.61 9.15 3.27
C LEU A 103 -7.15 8.83 2.94
N LEU A 104 -6.91 7.78 2.17
CA LEU A 104 -5.57 7.37 1.78
C LEU A 104 -4.87 8.43 0.94
N VAL A 105 -5.54 8.95 -0.07
CA VAL A 105 -4.98 10.01 -0.92
C VAL A 105 -4.70 11.27 -0.10
N GLY A 106 -5.61 11.65 0.78
CA GLY A 106 -5.43 12.81 1.65
C GLY A 106 -4.22 12.68 2.57
N ALA A 107 -3.93 11.49 3.06
CA ALA A 107 -2.76 11.26 3.92
C ALA A 107 -1.45 11.37 3.15
N ILE A 108 -1.44 11.02 1.85
CA ILE A 108 -0.24 11.06 1.02
C ILE A 108 0.04 12.47 0.51
N LEU A 109 -0.99 13.19 0.16
CA LEU A 109 -0.88 14.57 -0.33
C LEU A 109 -0.75 15.58 0.82
#